data_0791e20920bd747fac7dc87904746711
#
_entry.id   0791e20920bd747fac7dc87904746711
#
_cell.length_a   1.000
_cell.length_b   1.000
_cell.length_c   1.000
_cell.angle_alpha   90.00
_cell.angle_beta   90.00
_cell.angle_gamma   90.00
#
_symmetry.space_group_name_H-M   'P 1'
#
loop_
_entity.id
_entity.type
_entity.pdbx_description
1 polymer ?
#
loop_
_entity_poly.entity_id
_entity_poly.type
_entity_poly.pdbx_seq_one_letter_code
_entity_poly.pdbx_strand_id
1 'polypeptide(L)'
;MNSLFRALIPLGILAGGIGGMWALGSREPQTREPRAYADHPPLTTVPVEAYEGDWELEIDGLVRPFREIEMSAEVAGRIRWKSEDCNAGHFVRSGAALVEIDPADYQLEVDRSEKLLEQARGELEEHDVEFANTRRLLDLAQRNLQLERREQERFSELSRRQAASQSELERAERAAIASEQTVQDLQNRLQSMRVRRARLLSGVELAASQLERARLDLERTRIAAPVDGVIVQDLVEQDGYVQKGQPLFRIEDTSRIEVQSSLRMDQLYWLWSQEFPQSDASCDSDQAYRIPATRATVISQIVGLPELRFTWQGELARFDGIGLDERTRTVPCRIVVDQPRRVSVVNLAGEPVASPASPPALVRGMYVTVRLHVVPQAQLVLIPENALLPGKQVWCVRDGRLVRLGPLVLIRRLERPTPDGLRKAYWLAPSVENGLVPEDQLVFHPISDLEEGRPVQAVMRPDARTSERFGN
;
A
#
# COMPACT_ATOMS: atom_id res chain seq x y z
N MET A 1 12.90 89.19 -78.86
CA MET A 1 12.58 87.83 -79.33
C MET A 1 12.75 86.79 -78.22
N ASN A 2 12.56 87.15 -76.90
CA ASN A 2 12.78 86.20 -75.77
C ASN A 2 11.65 86.12 -74.69
N SER A 3 10.54 86.83 -74.90
CA SER A 3 9.41 86.78 -73.90
C SER A 3 8.35 85.71 -74.21
N LEU A 4 8.20 85.35 -75.48
CA LEU A 4 7.27 84.31 -75.94
C LEU A 4 7.72 82.88 -75.61
N PHE A 5 9.02 82.62 -75.60
CA PHE A 5 9.52 81.29 -75.24
C PHE A 5 9.42 80.94 -73.73
N ARG A 6 9.45 81.98 -72.87
CA ARG A 6 9.28 81.78 -71.42
C ARG A 6 7.88 81.46 -70.98
N ALA A 7 6.86 81.76 -71.76
CA ALA A 7 5.48 81.44 -71.48
C ALA A 7 5.00 80.07 -72.02
N LEU A 8 5.71 79.55 -73.04
CA LEU A 8 5.35 78.28 -73.69
C LEU A 8 5.83 77.04 -72.91
N ILE A 9 6.95 77.19 -72.20
CA ILE A 9 7.47 76.06 -71.39
C ILE A 9 6.52 75.67 -70.25
N PRO A 10 6.06 76.59 -69.39
CA PRO A 10 5.11 76.21 -68.34
C PRO A 10 3.77 75.72 -68.92
N LEU A 11 3.30 76.21 -70.02
CA LEU A 11 2.05 75.73 -70.68
C LEU A 11 2.19 74.32 -71.22
N GLY A 12 3.38 73.96 -71.77
CA GLY A 12 3.70 72.60 -72.21
C GLY A 12 3.77 71.61 -71.06
N ILE A 13 4.34 72.01 -69.93
CA ILE A 13 4.39 71.17 -68.71
C ILE A 13 2.96 70.96 -68.10
N LEU A 14 2.17 72.02 -68.15
CA LEU A 14 0.77 71.90 -67.66
C LEU A 14 -0.06 71.02 -68.59
N ALA A 15 0.03 71.14 -69.89
CA ALA A 15 -0.65 70.29 -70.84
C ALA A 15 -0.16 68.84 -70.78
N GLY A 16 1.11 68.60 -70.58
CA GLY A 16 1.69 67.26 -70.34
C GLY A 16 1.26 66.67 -69.04
N GLY A 17 1.14 67.49 -68.01
CA GLY A 17 0.60 67.05 -66.68
C GLY A 17 -0.87 66.68 -66.73
N ILE A 18 -1.72 67.45 -67.41
CA ILE A 18 -3.13 67.18 -67.61
C ILE A 18 -3.30 65.96 -68.53
N GLY A 19 -2.50 65.81 -69.61
CA GLY A 19 -2.53 64.63 -70.46
C GLY A 19 -2.09 63.35 -69.72
N GLY A 20 -1.03 63.45 -68.91
CA GLY A 20 -0.59 62.35 -68.07
C GLY A 20 -1.60 61.95 -67.00
N MET A 21 -2.27 62.93 -66.39
CA MET A 21 -3.32 62.68 -65.44
C MET A 21 -4.58 62.02 -66.06
N TRP A 22 -4.87 62.42 -67.35
CA TRP A 22 -5.98 61.82 -68.07
C TRP A 22 -5.67 60.39 -68.54
N ALA A 23 -4.47 60.11 -68.94
CA ALA A 23 -4.00 58.82 -69.37
C ALA A 23 -3.81 57.83 -68.19
N LEU A 24 -3.52 58.34 -66.98
CA LEU A 24 -3.47 57.52 -65.73
C LEU A 24 -4.85 57.38 -65.14
N GLY A 25 -5.74 58.38 -65.23
CA GLY A 25 -7.12 58.29 -64.69
C GLY A 25 -8.09 57.46 -65.53
N SER A 26 -7.74 57.20 -66.83
CA SER A 26 -8.55 56.35 -67.73
C SER A 26 -8.21 54.86 -67.64
N ARG A 27 -7.29 54.48 -66.80
CA ARG A 27 -7.13 53.06 -66.45
C ARG A 27 -8.26 52.67 -65.54
N GLU A 28 -9.27 52.03 -66.10
CA GLU A 28 -10.30 51.33 -65.29
C GLU A 28 -9.57 50.46 -64.25
N PRO A 29 -9.89 50.60 -62.96
CA PRO A 29 -9.37 49.67 -61.97
C PRO A 29 -9.82 48.28 -62.44
N GLN A 30 -8.88 47.38 -62.68
CA GLN A 30 -9.22 45.97 -62.86
C GLN A 30 -9.93 45.55 -61.60
N THR A 31 -11.25 45.55 -61.68
CA THR A 31 -12.10 44.88 -60.68
C THR A 31 -11.59 43.45 -60.68
N ARG A 32 -10.81 43.08 -59.68
CA ARG A 32 -10.57 41.66 -59.40
C ARG A 32 -11.97 41.08 -59.28
N GLU A 33 -12.38 40.30 -60.27
CA GLU A 33 -13.57 39.45 -60.12
C GLU A 33 -13.47 38.79 -58.75
N PRO A 34 -14.48 38.89 -57.89
CA PRO A 34 -14.48 38.13 -56.65
C PRO A 34 -14.29 36.69 -57.11
N ARG A 35 -13.13 36.08 -56.78
CA ARG A 35 -12.93 34.65 -56.95
C ARG A 35 -14.19 34.01 -56.43
N ALA A 36 -15.00 33.42 -57.29
CA ALA A 36 -16.14 32.64 -56.85
C ALA A 36 -15.54 31.64 -55.88
N TYR A 37 -15.81 31.89 -54.61
CA TYR A 37 -15.47 30.91 -53.57
C TYR A 37 -16.25 29.68 -53.98
N ALA A 38 -15.56 28.59 -54.30
CA ALA A 38 -16.21 27.32 -54.53
C ALA A 38 -17.21 27.10 -53.37
N ASP A 39 -18.43 26.76 -53.70
CA ASP A 39 -19.49 26.55 -52.67
C ASP A 39 -19.02 25.64 -51.53
N HIS A 40 -18.01 24.82 -51.78
CA HIS A 40 -17.35 23.92 -50.83
C HIS A 40 -15.81 23.98 -50.99
N PRO A 41 -15.09 24.86 -50.31
CA PRO A 41 -13.65 24.90 -50.38
C PRO A 41 -13.03 23.56 -49.92
N PRO A 42 -12.07 22.97 -50.65
CA PRO A 42 -11.43 21.74 -50.26
C PRO A 42 -10.50 22.02 -49.07
N LEU A 43 -10.69 21.33 -47.95
CA LEU A 43 -9.82 21.41 -46.79
C LEU A 43 -9.12 20.05 -46.56
N THR A 44 -7.84 20.11 -46.34
CA THR A 44 -7.08 18.91 -45.97
C THR A 44 -7.43 18.47 -44.57
N THR A 45 -7.91 17.24 -44.44
CA THR A 45 -8.31 16.66 -43.17
C THR A 45 -7.48 15.44 -42.81
N VAL A 46 -7.39 15.17 -41.52
CA VAL A 46 -6.73 13.99 -40.94
C VAL A 46 -7.75 13.33 -40.00
N PRO A 47 -7.98 12.03 -40.10
CA PRO A 47 -8.88 11.33 -39.17
C PRO A 47 -8.28 11.33 -37.75
N VAL A 48 -9.16 11.38 -36.75
CA VAL A 48 -8.81 11.20 -35.37
C VAL A 48 -8.61 9.71 -35.12
N GLU A 49 -7.40 9.33 -34.72
CA GLU A 49 -7.08 7.95 -34.40
C GLU A 49 -7.38 7.67 -32.93
N ALA A 50 -8.01 6.52 -32.66
CA ALA A 50 -8.11 6.02 -31.30
C ALA A 50 -6.72 5.65 -30.77
N TYR A 51 -6.46 5.95 -29.51
CA TYR A 51 -5.21 5.55 -28.85
C TYR A 51 -5.45 4.26 -28.07
N GLU A 52 -4.84 3.19 -28.51
CA GLU A 52 -4.94 1.86 -27.87
C GLU A 52 -3.74 1.55 -26.95
N GLY A 53 -2.84 2.50 -26.76
CA GLY A 53 -1.65 2.30 -25.95
C GLY A 53 -1.88 2.56 -24.46
N ASP A 54 -1.04 1.97 -23.62
CA ASP A 54 -1.00 2.25 -22.19
C ASP A 54 -0.65 3.73 -21.95
N TRP A 55 -1.41 4.37 -21.08
CA TRP A 55 -1.07 5.71 -20.65
C TRP A 55 -0.18 5.65 -19.43
N GLU A 56 1.05 6.08 -19.61
CA GLU A 56 2.05 6.12 -18.56
C GLU A 56 2.13 7.52 -17.95
N LEU A 57 1.92 7.58 -16.65
CA LEU A 57 2.09 8.79 -15.85
C LEU A 57 3.44 8.75 -15.16
N GLU A 58 4.34 9.66 -15.50
CA GLU A 58 5.66 9.77 -14.87
C GLU A 58 5.60 10.74 -13.69
N ILE A 59 6.09 10.29 -12.54
CA ILE A 59 6.22 11.05 -11.30
C ILE A 59 7.58 10.73 -10.66
N ASP A 60 8.13 11.70 -9.96
CA ASP A 60 9.37 11.47 -9.21
C ASP A 60 9.09 10.98 -7.81
N GLY A 61 10.00 10.20 -7.26
CA GLY A 61 9.87 9.63 -5.94
C GLY A 61 11.19 9.46 -5.20
N LEU A 62 11.08 9.38 -3.89
CA LEU A 62 12.17 9.11 -2.98
C LEU A 62 11.95 7.75 -2.31
N VAL A 63 12.94 6.88 -2.42
CA VAL A 63 12.89 5.54 -1.81
C VAL A 63 12.99 5.64 -0.29
N ARG A 64 12.03 5.01 0.40
CA ARG A 64 11.92 4.94 1.84
C ARG A 64 11.84 3.49 2.30
N PRO A 65 12.28 3.14 3.50
CA PRO A 65 12.03 1.82 4.05
C PRO A 65 10.54 1.57 4.22
N PHE A 66 10.11 0.33 4.04
CA PHE A 66 8.74 -0.08 4.33
C PHE A 66 8.43 0.10 5.82
N ARG A 67 9.34 -0.34 6.68
CA ARG A 67 9.32 -0.13 8.13
C ARG A 67 10.71 -0.13 8.70
N GLU A 68 10.88 0.61 9.77
CA GLU A 68 12.07 0.68 10.59
C GLU A 68 11.66 0.27 12.00
N ILE A 69 12.31 -0.73 12.56
CA ILE A 69 12.00 -1.30 13.87
C ILE A 69 13.10 -0.95 14.82
N GLU A 70 12.76 -0.26 15.92
CA GLU A 70 13.67 0.00 17.03
C GLU A 70 13.55 -1.13 18.05
N MET A 71 14.61 -1.90 18.20
CA MET A 71 14.69 -2.97 19.18
C MET A 71 15.19 -2.44 20.50
N SER A 72 14.43 -2.70 21.56
CA SER A 72 14.74 -2.27 22.92
C SER A 72 14.90 -3.46 23.85
N ALA A 73 15.73 -3.33 24.89
CA ALA A 73 15.89 -4.34 25.94
C ALA A 73 14.56 -4.54 26.68
N GLU A 74 14.07 -5.77 26.75
CA GLU A 74 12.88 -6.11 27.52
C GLU A 74 13.21 -6.41 28.99
N VAL A 75 14.47 -6.73 29.27
CA VAL A 75 15.01 -6.98 30.60
C VAL A 75 16.31 -6.20 30.80
N ALA A 76 16.68 -5.93 32.04
CA ALA A 76 17.87 -5.18 32.36
C ALA A 76 19.06 -6.13 32.59
N GLY A 77 20.28 -5.68 32.30
CA GLY A 77 21.48 -6.46 32.58
C GLY A 77 22.71 -5.99 31.81
N ARG A 78 23.84 -6.65 32.05
CA ARG A 78 25.06 -6.42 31.28
C ARG A 78 25.01 -7.19 29.96
N ILE A 79 25.42 -6.58 28.85
CA ILE A 79 25.57 -7.25 27.56
C ILE A 79 26.77 -8.19 27.65
N ARG A 80 26.48 -9.49 27.64
CA ARG A 80 27.50 -10.53 27.65
C ARG A 80 28.15 -10.72 26.29
N TRP A 81 27.35 -10.61 25.26
CA TRP A 81 27.77 -10.82 23.89
C TRP A 81 26.97 -9.97 22.91
N LYS A 82 27.66 -9.43 21.89
CA LYS A 82 27.09 -8.70 20.76
C LYS A 82 27.67 -9.31 19.49
N SER A 83 26.81 -9.64 18.52
CA SER A 83 27.25 -10.13 17.23
C SER A 83 27.95 -9.04 16.43
N GLU A 84 28.95 -9.41 15.65
CA GLU A 84 29.57 -8.52 14.65
C GLU A 84 28.54 -8.06 13.60
N ASP A 85 27.54 -8.89 13.30
CA ASP A 85 26.43 -8.53 12.40
C ASP A 85 25.50 -7.48 12.99
N CYS A 86 25.54 -7.21 14.29
CA CYS A 86 24.75 -6.16 14.94
C CYS A 86 25.34 -4.75 14.76
N ASN A 87 26.33 -4.57 13.91
CA ASN A 87 26.89 -3.27 13.57
C ASN A 87 26.15 -2.62 12.40
N ALA A 88 26.09 -1.29 12.39
CA ALA A 88 25.42 -0.54 11.33
C ALA A 88 25.96 -0.89 9.95
N GLY A 89 25.07 -1.08 8.99
CA GLY A 89 25.37 -1.45 7.60
C GLY A 89 25.38 -2.96 7.33
N HIS A 90 25.29 -3.83 8.36
CA HIS A 90 25.27 -5.29 8.17
C HIS A 90 23.85 -5.79 7.90
N PHE A 91 23.76 -6.77 7.01
CA PHE A 91 22.53 -7.49 6.72
C PHE A 91 22.36 -8.68 7.68
N VAL A 92 21.19 -8.77 8.29
CA VAL A 92 20.83 -9.86 9.22
C VAL A 92 19.57 -10.57 8.75
N ARG A 93 19.49 -11.87 9.07
CA ARG A 93 18.31 -12.68 8.82
C ARG A 93 17.41 -12.72 10.06
N SER A 94 16.13 -12.85 9.84
CA SER A 94 15.16 -13.10 10.91
C SER A 94 15.56 -14.30 11.76
N GLY A 95 15.50 -14.16 13.08
CA GLY A 95 15.91 -15.16 14.05
C GLY A 95 17.42 -15.20 14.35
N ALA A 96 18.27 -14.43 13.65
CA ALA A 96 19.70 -14.34 13.98
C ALA A 96 19.88 -13.67 15.35
N ALA A 97 20.63 -14.31 16.24
CA ALA A 97 20.95 -13.73 17.55
C ALA A 97 21.89 -12.54 17.34
N LEU A 98 21.53 -11.39 17.92
CA LEU A 98 22.28 -10.14 17.76
C LEU A 98 22.91 -9.65 19.05
N VAL A 99 22.18 -9.76 20.17
CA VAL A 99 22.65 -9.33 21.49
C VAL A 99 22.21 -10.37 22.52
N GLU A 100 23.08 -10.68 23.48
CA GLU A 100 22.78 -11.50 24.64
C GLU A 100 23.09 -10.72 25.92
N ILE A 101 22.05 -10.51 26.73
CA ILE A 101 22.18 -9.98 28.10
C ILE A 101 22.60 -11.14 29.01
N ASP A 102 23.42 -10.91 30.00
CA ASP A 102 23.91 -11.95 30.93
C ASP A 102 22.72 -12.72 31.53
N PRO A 103 22.57 -14.02 31.24
CA PRO A 103 21.42 -14.79 31.65
C PRO A 103 21.55 -15.35 33.05
N ALA A 104 22.72 -15.18 33.76
CA ALA A 104 23.03 -15.87 35.00
C ALA A 104 21.99 -15.61 36.10
N ASP A 105 21.64 -14.36 36.35
CA ASP A 105 20.63 -14.00 37.37
C ASP A 105 19.24 -14.51 37.02
N TYR A 106 18.87 -14.47 35.73
CA TYR A 106 17.60 -14.96 35.22
C TYR A 106 17.50 -16.49 35.31
N GLN A 107 18.60 -17.20 35.01
CA GLN A 107 18.66 -18.67 35.19
C GLN A 107 18.47 -19.07 36.67
N LEU A 108 19.14 -18.36 37.61
CA LEU A 108 18.95 -18.59 39.04
C LEU A 108 17.49 -18.36 39.48
N GLU A 109 16.81 -17.36 38.91
CA GLU A 109 15.38 -17.12 39.24
C GLU A 109 14.46 -18.20 38.67
N VAL A 110 14.76 -18.77 37.48
CA VAL A 110 14.10 -19.94 36.95
C VAL A 110 14.27 -21.14 37.87
N ASP A 111 15.51 -21.47 38.24
CA ASP A 111 15.83 -22.59 39.12
C ASP A 111 15.14 -22.44 40.49
N ARG A 112 15.10 -21.24 41.05
CA ARG A 112 14.38 -20.93 42.29
C ARG A 112 12.89 -21.14 42.14
N SER A 113 12.27 -20.65 41.05
CA SER A 113 10.84 -20.79 40.80
C SER A 113 10.45 -22.24 40.53
N GLU A 114 11.35 -23.04 39.91
CA GLU A 114 11.13 -24.48 39.73
C GLU A 114 11.09 -25.21 41.08
N LYS A 115 11.99 -24.85 42.03
CA LYS A 115 11.97 -25.44 43.37
C LYS A 115 10.75 -25.06 44.17
N LEU A 116 10.25 -23.82 44.03
CA LEU A 116 8.98 -23.39 44.64
C LEU A 116 7.79 -24.16 44.11
N LEU A 117 7.74 -24.42 42.79
CA LEU A 117 6.69 -25.23 42.20
C LEU A 117 6.77 -26.68 42.64
N GLU A 118 7.96 -27.27 42.72
CA GLU A 118 8.19 -28.63 43.23
C GLU A 118 7.71 -28.75 44.67
N GLN A 119 8.05 -27.77 45.52
CA GLN A 119 7.58 -27.72 46.96
C GLN A 119 6.02 -27.65 46.99
N ALA A 120 5.40 -26.75 46.27
CA ALA A 120 3.95 -26.60 46.28
C ALA A 120 3.21 -27.88 45.80
N ARG A 121 3.80 -28.58 44.81
CA ARG A 121 3.28 -29.90 44.36
C ARG A 121 3.43 -30.97 45.44
N GLY A 122 4.58 -31.02 46.13
CA GLY A 122 4.83 -31.94 47.25
C GLY A 122 3.81 -31.77 48.39
N GLU A 123 3.53 -30.51 48.78
CA GLU A 123 2.54 -30.17 49.80
C GLU A 123 1.10 -30.63 49.38
N LEU A 124 0.75 -30.49 48.11
CA LEU A 124 -0.52 -30.97 47.56
C LEU A 124 -0.60 -32.51 47.59
N GLU A 125 0.47 -33.18 47.19
CA GLU A 125 0.56 -34.65 47.15
C GLU A 125 0.44 -35.23 48.59
N GLU A 126 1.17 -34.65 49.55
CA GLU A 126 1.06 -35.04 50.99
C GLU A 126 -0.41 -34.91 51.44
N HIS A 127 -1.04 -33.78 51.15
CA HIS A 127 -2.44 -33.55 51.50
C HIS A 127 -3.38 -34.56 50.82
N ASP A 128 -3.16 -34.90 49.54
CA ASP A 128 -3.99 -35.88 48.83
C ASP A 128 -3.85 -37.29 49.39
N VAL A 129 -2.66 -37.67 49.91
CA VAL A 129 -2.46 -38.92 50.66
C VAL A 129 -3.28 -38.90 51.97
N GLU A 130 -3.21 -37.79 52.76
CA GLU A 130 -3.97 -37.66 54.00
C GLU A 130 -5.49 -37.68 53.72
N PHE A 131 -5.96 -37.03 52.68
CA PHE A 131 -7.35 -37.04 52.24
C PHE A 131 -7.82 -38.46 51.88
N ALA A 132 -7.02 -39.20 51.12
CA ALA A 132 -7.33 -40.58 50.74
C ALA A 132 -7.43 -41.51 52.00
N ASN A 133 -6.52 -41.34 52.96
CA ASN A 133 -6.55 -42.11 54.21
C ASN A 133 -7.78 -41.78 55.03
N THR A 134 -8.12 -40.49 55.20
CA THR A 134 -9.33 -40.09 55.96
C THR A 134 -10.59 -40.57 55.26
N ARG A 135 -10.66 -40.63 53.94
CA ARG A 135 -11.78 -41.18 53.19
C ARG A 135 -11.97 -42.68 53.43
N ARG A 136 -10.87 -43.47 53.52
CA ARG A 136 -10.95 -44.89 53.88
C ARG A 136 -11.42 -45.08 55.28
N LEU A 137 -11.00 -44.22 56.24
CA LEU A 137 -11.50 -44.26 57.63
C LEU A 137 -13.00 -43.96 57.67
N LEU A 138 -13.49 -43.01 56.89
CA LEU A 138 -14.94 -42.72 56.79
C LEU A 138 -15.71 -43.96 56.29
N ASP A 139 -15.22 -44.64 55.24
CA ASP A 139 -15.87 -45.84 54.70
C ASP A 139 -15.95 -46.96 55.79
N LEU A 140 -14.91 -47.15 56.58
CA LEU A 140 -14.91 -48.08 57.69
C LEU A 140 -15.93 -47.68 58.83
N ALA A 141 -15.92 -46.37 59.15
CA ALA A 141 -16.85 -45.84 60.16
C ALA A 141 -18.31 -45.98 59.71
N GLN A 142 -18.59 -45.76 58.42
CA GLN A 142 -19.92 -45.94 57.86
C GLN A 142 -20.40 -47.43 57.93
N ARG A 143 -19.51 -48.38 57.66
CA ARG A 143 -19.83 -49.81 57.82
C ARG A 143 -20.08 -50.18 59.27
N ASN A 144 -19.24 -49.62 60.19
CA ASN A 144 -19.51 -49.84 61.63
C ASN A 144 -20.87 -49.28 62.07
N LEU A 145 -21.21 -48.07 61.68
CA LEU A 145 -22.49 -47.45 61.92
C LEU A 145 -23.67 -48.33 61.42
N GLN A 146 -23.53 -48.95 60.26
CA GLN A 146 -24.52 -49.87 59.73
C GLN A 146 -24.66 -51.10 60.58
N LEU A 147 -23.60 -51.64 61.15
CA LEU A 147 -23.65 -52.77 62.09
C LEU A 147 -24.36 -52.38 63.41
N GLU A 148 -23.98 -51.24 63.99
CA GLU A 148 -24.57 -50.75 65.23
C GLU A 148 -26.06 -50.41 65.05
N ARG A 149 -26.49 -49.86 63.95
CA ARG A 149 -27.91 -49.61 63.62
C ARG A 149 -28.70 -50.92 63.49
N ARG A 150 -28.13 -51.95 62.84
CA ARG A 150 -28.77 -53.27 62.77
C ARG A 150 -28.90 -53.90 64.16
N GLU A 151 -27.93 -53.74 65.03
CA GLU A 151 -27.94 -54.20 66.36
C GLU A 151 -29.01 -53.46 67.18
N GLN A 152 -29.12 -52.16 67.09
CA GLN A 152 -30.15 -51.31 67.66
C GLN A 152 -31.57 -51.74 67.24
N GLU A 153 -31.78 -51.95 65.91
CA GLU A 153 -33.06 -52.44 65.38
C GLU A 153 -33.41 -53.80 65.95
N ARG A 154 -32.46 -54.73 66.04
CA ARG A 154 -32.64 -56.05 66.63
C ARG A 154 -33.10 -55.94 68.11
N PHE A 155 -32.40 -55.17 68.93
CA PHE A 155 -32.76 -55.00 70.36
C PHE A 155 -34.07 -54.24 70.48
N SER A 156 -34.39 -53.31 69.63
CA SER A 156 -35.73 -52.65 69.65
C SER A 156 -36.85 -53.63 69.35
N GLU A 157 -36.69 -54.54 68.38
CA GLU A 157 -37.68 -55.60 68.13
C GLU A 157 -37.79 -56.60 69.31
N LEU A 158 -36.67 -57.04 69.89
CA LEU A 158 -36.67 -57.94 71.03
C LEU A 158 -37.31 -57.32 72.29
N SER A 159 -37.07 -56.02 72.55
CA SER A 159 -37.67 -55.28 73.64
C SER A 159 -39.18 -55.11 73.45
N ARG A 160 -39.67 -54.88 72.25
CA ARG A 160 -41.11 -54.86 71.93
C ARG A 160 -41.76 -56.21 72.21
N ARG A 161 -41.04 -57.34 72.05
CA ARG A 161 -41.48 -58.69 72.33
C ARG A 161 -41.20 -59.13 73.76
N GLN A 162 -40.76 -58.20 74.65
CA GLN A 162 -40.34 -58.45 76.04
C GLN A 162 -39.23 -59.50 76.22
N ALA A 163 -38.40 -59.68 75.16
CA ALA A 163 -37.26 -60.64 75.12
C ALA A 163 -35.89 -60.02 75.33
N ALA A 164 -35.80 -58.69 75.55
CA ALA A 164 -34.59 -57.97 75.89
C ALA A 164 -34.88 -56.93 76.98
N SER A 165 -33.85 -56.57 77.76
CA SER A 165 -33.98 -55.55 78.83
C SER A 165 -33.91 -54.14 78.21
N GLN A 166 -34.56 -53.16 78.84
CA GLN A 166 -34.49 -51.75 78.42
C GLN A 166 -33.08 -51.24 78.50
N SER A 167 -32.23 -51.69 79.42
CA SER A 167 -30.82 -51.29 79.51
C SER A 167 -29.97 -51.77 78.34
N GLU A 168 -30.32 -52.92 77.70
CA GLU A 168 -29.64 -53.40 76.48
C GLU A 168 -30.03 -52.59 75.28
N LEU A 169 -31.27 -52.18 75.12
CA LEU A 169 -31.70 -51.25 74.08
C LEU A 169 -30.99 -49.91 74.23
N GLU A 170 -30.96 -49.32 75.44
CA GLU A 170 -30.28 -48.07 75.71
C GLU A 170 -28.74 -48.12 75.45
N ARG A 171 -28.12 -49.30 75.61
CA ARG A 171 -26.69 -49.47 75.25
C ARG A 171 -26.51 -49.50 73.74
N ALA A 172 -27.36 -50.21 73.01
CA ALA A 172 -27.30 -50.26 71.56
C ALA A 172 -27.58 -48.89 70.95
N GLU A 173 -28.55 -48.14 71.51
CA GLU A 173 -28.80 -46.74 71.06
C GLU A 173 -27.60 -45.82 71.30
N ARG A 174 -26.97 -45.89 72.47
CA ARG A 174 -25.74 -45.11 72.75
C ARG A 174 -24.55 -45.48 71.80
N ALA A 175 -24.39 -46.77 71.46
CA ALA A 175 -23.38 -47.25 70.56
C ALA A 175 -23.62 -46.72 69.12
N ALA A 176 -24.87 -46.77 68.64
CA ALA A 176 -25.26 -46.24 67.36
C ALA A 176 -25.03 -44.72 67.27
N ILE A 177 -25.41 -43.95 68.32
CA ILE A 177 -25.15 -42.50 68.38
C ILE A 177 -23.62 -42.18 68.36
N ALA A 178 -22.82 -42.94 69.11
CA ALA A 178 -21.35 -42.73 69.13
C ALA A 178 -20.72 -43.03 67.78
N SER A 179 -21.20 -44.09 67.07
CA SER A 179 -20.77 -44.40 65.71
C SER A 179 -21.18 -43.32 64.69
N GLU A 180 -22.41 -42.77 64.85
CA GLU A 180 -22.90 -41.68 64.04
C GLU A 180 -22.09 -40.39 64.25
N GLN A 181 -21.77 -40.05 65.49
CA GLN A 181 -20.87 -38.93 65.79
C GLN A 181 -19.49 -39.09 65.08
N THR A 182 -18.89 -40.30 65.11
CA THR A 182 -17.65 -40.61 64.46
C THR A 182 -17.74 -40.40 62.96
N VAL A 183 -18.81 -40.83 62.30
CA VAL A 183 -19.05 -40.61 60.85
C VAL A 183 -19.18 -39.12 60.58
N GLN A 184 -19.91 -38.36 61.37
CA GLN A 184 -20.10 -36.92 61.20
C GLN A 184 -18.77 -36.16 61.36
N ASP A 185 -17.94 -36.51 62.32
CA ASP A 185 -16.64 -35.90 62.55
C ASP A 185 -15.68 -36.11 61.35
N LEU A 186 -15.65 -37.36 60.81
CA LEU A 186 -14.85 -37.67 59.63
C LEU A 186 -15.38 -36.96 58.37
N GLN A 187 -16.69 -36.80 58.22
CA GLN A 187 -17.27 -36.00 57.13
C GLN A 187 -16.88 -34.53 57.22
N ASN A 188 -16.97 -33.94 58.41
CA ASN A 188 -16.57 -32.56 58.67
C ASN A 188 -15.08 -32.37 58.38
N ARG A 189 -14.24 -33.34 58.82
CA ARG A 189 -12.80 -33.33 58.53
C ARG A 189 -12.53 -33.37 57.02
N LEU A 190 -13.19 -34.24 56.26
CA LEU A 190 -13.07 -34.32 54.81
C LEU A 190 -13.52 -33.03 54.14
N GLN A 191 -14.58 -32.39 54.61
CA GLN A 191 -15.00 -31.09 54.06
C GLN A 191 -13.93 -29.99 54.26
N SER A 192 -13.31 -29.93 55.45
CA SER A 192 -12.21 -29.00 55.72
C SER A 192 -11.01 -29.29 54.84
N MET A 193 -10.69 -30.57 54.60
CA MET A 193 -9.61 -30.99 53.73
C MET A 193 -9.86 -30.62 52.27
N ARG A 194 -11.10 -30.68 51.78
CA ARG A 194 -11.47 -30.21 50.42
C ARG A 194 -11.16 -28.72 50.24
N VAL A 195 -11.51 -27.90 51.24
CA VAL A 195 -11.20 -26.45 51.19
C VAL A 195 -9.70 -26.20 51.22
N ARG A 196 -8.96 -26.96 52.04
CA ARG A 196 -7.49 -26.87 52.10
C ARG A 196 -6.86 -27.29 50.76
N ARG A 197 -7.36 -28.39 50.15
CA ARG A 197 -6.90 -28.84 48.82
C ARG A 197 -7.09 -27.78 47.76
N ALA A 198 -8.23 -27.09 47.71
CA ALA A 198 -8.46 -25.99 46.77
C ALA A 198 -7.45 -24.87 46.94
N ARG A 199 -7.10 -24.53 48.20
CA ARG A 199 -6.05 -23.51 48.46
C ARG A 199 -4.68 -23.98 48.02
N LEU A 200 -4.30 -25.24 48.25
CA LEU A 200 -3.03 -25.79 47.80
C LEU A 200 -2.93 -25.83 46.25
N LEU A 201 -4.02 -26.19 45.58
CA LEU A 201 -4.09 -26.10 44.10
C LEU A 201 -3.85 -24.69 43.61
N SER A 202 -4.49 -23.69 44.21
CA SER A 202 -4.21 -22.28 43.84
C SER A 202 -2.76 -21.88 44.14
N GLY A 203 -2.14 -22.47 45.16
CA GLY A 203 -0.69 -22.27 45.44
C GLY A 203 0.19 -22.86 44.34
N VAL A 204 -0.12 -24.06 43.85
CA VAL A 204 0.60 -24.67 42.70
C VAL A 204 0.45 -23.84 41.43
N GLU A 205 -0.77 -23.34 41.13
CA GLU A 205 -1.01 -22.46 39.98
C GLU A 205 -0.22 -21.16 40.05
N LEU A 206 -0.15 -20.56 41.25
CA LEU A 206 0.63 -19.36 41.48
C LEU A 206 2.14 -19.61 41.25
N ALA A 207 2.69 -20.68 41.81
CA ALA A 207 4.09 -21.05 41.63
C ALA A 207 4.40 -21.39 40.17
N ALA A 208 3.49 -22.05 39.44
CA ALA A 208 3.61 -22.30 38.00
C ALA A 208 3.65 -21.02 37.20
N SER A 209 2.81 -20.04 37.52
CA SER A 209 2.78 -18.73 36.86
C SER A 209 4.07 -17.92 37.14
N GLN A 210 4.66 -18.04 38.33
CA GLN A 210 5.94 -17.43 38.66
C GLN A 210 7.09 -18.04 37.87
N LEU A 211 7.10 -19.36 37.73
CA LEU A 211 8.08 -20.07 36.89
C LEU A 211 7.99 -19.64 35.42
N GLU A 212 6.78 -19.57 34.88
CA GLU A 212 6.58 -19.14 33.49
C GLU A 212 7.09 -17.71 33.25
N ARG A 213 6.81 -16.80 34.18
CA ARG A 213 7.36 -15.45 34.13
C ARG A 213 8.89 -15.43 34.14
N ALA A 214 9.52 -16.20 35.03
CA ALA A 214 10.96 -16.28 35.10
C ALA A 214 11.57 -16.83 33.80
N ARG A 215 10.92 -17.81 33.15
CA ARG A 215 11.34 -18.36 31.87
C ARG A 215 11.23 -17.33 30.73
N LEU A 216 10.13 -16.58 30.69
CA LEU A 216 9.98 -15.50 29.73
C LEU A 216 11.06 -14.41 29.90
N ASP A 217 11.38 -14.04 31.13
CA ASP A 217 12.42 -13.05 31.39
C ASP A 217 13.81 -13.59 31.02
N LEU A 218 14.06 -14.89 31.16
CA LEU A 218 15.29 -15.55 30.68
C LEU A 218 15.33 -15.59 29.13
N GLU A 219 14.22 -15.90 28.45
CA GLU A 219 14.13 -15.86 26.99
C GLU A 219 14.44 -14.47 26.44
N ARG A 220 13.94 -13.43 27.11
CA ARG A 220 14.17 -12.02 26.77
C ARG A 220 15.62 -11.55 26.93
N THR A 221 16.48 -12.33 27.56
CA THR A 221 17.92 -12.03 27.57
C THR A 221 18.58 -12.24 26.21
N ARG A 222 17.94 -13.02 25.31
CA ARG A 222 18.43 -13.29 23.96
C ARG A 222 17.65 -12.46 22.97
N ILE A 223 18.29 -11.47 22.39
CA ILE A 223 17.70 -10.54 21.44
C ILE A 223 18.09 -10.98 20.03
N ALA A 224 17.09 -11.36 19.23
CA ALA A 224 17.26 -11.78 17.85
C ALA A 224 16.65 -10.77 16.89
N ALA A 225 17.08 -10.79 15.63
CA ALA A 225 16.48 -9.99 14.55
C ALA A 225 15.01 -10.41 14.31
N PRO A 226 14.04 -9.48 14.37
CA PRO A 226 12.62 -9.82 14.16
C PRO A 226 12.28 -10.05 12.68
N VAL A 227 13.09 -9.50 11.77
CA VAL A 227 12.87 -9.53 10.31
C VAL A 227 14.21 -9.66 9.58
N ASP A 228 14.15 -10.04 8.32
CA ASP A 228 15.27 -9.90 7.39
C ASP A 228 15.52 -8.42 7.11
N GLY A 229 16.71 -7.92 7.39
CA GLY A 229 16.94 -6.49 7.26
C GLY A 229 18.39 -6.06 7.41
N VAL A 230 18.59 -4.76 7.36
CA VAL A 230 19.90 -4.11 7.58
C VAL A 230 19.86 -3.35 8.89
N ILE A 231 20.89 -3.52 9.70
CA ILE A 231 21.07 -2.70 10.90
C ILE A 231 21.42 -1.28 10.46
N VAL A 232 20.54 -0.33 10.80
CA VAL A 232 20.74 1.09 10.44
C VAL A 232 21.59 1.79 11.48
N GLN A 233 21.38 1.41 12.75
CA GLN A 233 22.08 2.00 13.89
C GLN A 233 22.22 0.97 15.00
N ASP A 234 23.38 0.87 15.56
CA ASP A 234 23.68 0.18 16.81
C ASP A 234 23.90 1.22 17.93
N LEU A 235 23.32 0.97 19.09
CA LEU A 235 23.26 1.93 20.21
C LEU A 235 23.92 1.39 21.47
N VAL A 236 24.41 0.17 21.42
CA VAL A 236 24.99 -0.52 22.58
C VAL A 236 26.27 -1.26 22.22
N GLU A 237 27.13 -1.42 23.21
CA GLU A 237 28.39 -2.14 23.07
C GLU A 237 28.42 -3.34 24.01
N GLN A 238 29.25 -4.33 23.66
CA GLN A 238 29.52 -5.45 24.53
C GLN A 238 30.07 -4.95 25.87
N ASP A 239 29.77 -5.64 26.94
CA ASP A 239 30.10 -5.29 28.32
C ASP A 239 29.35 -4.07 28.88
N GLY A 240 28.59 -3.35 28.10
CA GLY A 240 27.70 -2.27 28.52
C GLY A 240 26.53 -2.79 29.37
N TYR A 241 26.00 -1.94 30.25
CA TYR A 241 24.78 -2.24 31.02
C TYR A 241 23.58 -1.56 30.39
N VAL A 242 22.51 -2.30 30.21
CA VAL A 242 21.23 -1.81 29.63
C VAL A 242 20.09 -1.91 30.64
N GLN A 243 19.20 -0.94 30.57
CA GLN A 243 17.97 -0.93 31.33
C GLN A 243 16.81 -1.42 30.51
N LYS A 244 15.75 -1.88 31.17
CA LYS A 244 14.49 -2.24 30.48
C LYS A 244 13.92 -1.02 29.71
N GLY A 245 13.58 -1.22 28.43
CA GLY A 245 13.09 -0.17 27.53
C GLY A 245 14.20 0.65 26.84
N GLN A 246 15.47 0.38 27.14
CA GLN A 246 16.59 1.07 26.47
C GLN A 246 16.73 0.54 25.03
N PRO A 247 16.80 1.42 24.00
CA PRO A 247 17.04 1.00 22.63
C PRO A 247 18.42 0.37 22.47
N LEU A 248 18.47 -0.74 21.73
CA LEU A 248 19.68 -1.52 21.48
C LEU A 248 20.22 -1.28 20.08
N PHE A 249 19.35 -1.42 19.09
CA PHE A 249 19.68 -1.20 17.69
C PHE A 249 18.39 -0.91 16.89
N ARG A 250 18.58 -0.40 15.69
CA ARG A 250 17.50 -0.12 14.74
C ARG A 250 17.71 -0.93 13.47
N ILE A 251 16.69 -1.68 13.05
CA ILE A 251 16.72 -2.53 11.87
C ILE A 251 15.71 -2.04 10.85
N GLU A 252 16.13 -1.97 9.60
CA GLU A 252 15.29 -1.67 8.45
C GLU A 252 14.90 -2.98 7.75
N ASP A 253 13.59 -3.22 7.61
CA ASP A 253 13.06 -4.36 6.89
C ASP A 253 13.34 -4.20 5.38
N THR A 254 14.08 -5.15 4.81
CA THR A 254 14.44 -5.16 3.39
C THR A 254 13.60 -6.11 2.55
N SER A 255 12.55 -6.73 3.11
CA SER A 255 11.63 -7.59 2.37
C SER A 255 10.83 -6.80 1.34
N ARG A 256 10.47 -5.56 1.69
CA ARG A 256 9.74 -4.60 0.87
C ARG A 256 10.36 -3.22 0.99
N ILE A 257 10.06 -2.37 0.02
CA ILE A 257 10.47 -0.98 0.07
C ILE A 257 9.33 -0.11 -0.47
N GLU A 258 9.25 1.12 -0.01
CA GLU A 258 8.27 2.09 -0.48
C GLU A 258 8.95 3.21 -1.26
N VAL A 259 8.28 3.70 -2.27
CA VAL A 259 8.65 4.94 -2.95
C VAL A 259 7.63 6.00 -2.58
N GLN A 260 8.10 7.01 -1.86
CA GLN A 260 7.31 8.19 -1.54
C GLN A 260 7.29 9.11 -2.74
N SER A 261 6.10 9.39 -3.25
CA SER A 261 5.87 10.24 -4.40
C SER A 261 4.71 11.19 -4.14
N SER A 262 4.49 12.13 -5.05
CA SER A 262 3.39 13.09 -4.94
C SER A 262 2.69 13.26 -6.28
N LEU A 263 1.37 13.15 -6.27
CA LEU A 263 0.50 13.28 -7.42
C LEU A 263 -0.19 14.64 -7.43
N ARG A 264 -0.20 15.30 -8.58
CA ARG A 264 -1.03 16.50 -8.75
C ARG A 264 -2.49 16.10 -8.95
N MET A 265 -3.41 17.03 -8.69
CA MET A 265 -4.86 16.77 -8.79
C MET A 265 -5.30 16.35 -10.20
N ASP A 266 -4.68 16.89 -11.25
CA ASP A 266 -4.94 16.49 -12.64
C ASP A 266 -4.50 15.04 -12.92
N GLN A 267 -3.40 14.62 -12.33
CA GLN A 267 -2.88 13.25 -12.42
C GLN A 267 -3.77 12.27 -11.63
N LEU A 268 -4.20 12.68 -10.44
CA LEU A 268 -5.08 11.90 -9.58
C LEU A 268 -6.46 11.66 -10.21
N TYR A 269 -6.99 12.66 -10.94
CA TYR A 269 -8.23 12.50 -11.71
C TYR A 269 -8.20 11.29 -12.66
N TRP A 270 -7.08 11.08 -13.34
CA TRP A 270 -6.91 9.95 -14.25
C TRP A 270 -6.80 8.61 -13.53
N LEU A 271 -6.20 8.57 -12.35
CA LEU A 271 -6.18 7.38 -11.51
C LEU A 271 -7.59 7.00 -11.05
N TRP A 272 -8.41 7.97 -10.67
CA TRP A 272 -9.80 7.74 -10.28
C TRP A 272 -10.69 7.36 -11.46
N SER A 273 -10.31 7.71 -12.69
CA SER A 273 -11.07 7.32 -13.90
C SER A 273 -10.87 5.86 -14.32
N GLN A 274 -10.02 5.10 -13.62
CA GLN A 274 -9.88 3.65 -13.83
C GLN A 274 -11.06 2.90 -13.23
N GLU A 275 -11.40 1.73 -13.79
CA GLU A 275 -12.36 0.82 -13.16
C GLU A 275 -11.81 0.33 -11.82
N PHE A 276 -12.58 0.57 -10.76
CA PHE A 276 -12.39 -0.19 -9.56
C PHE A 276 -12.86 -1.62 -9.83
N PRO A 277 -12.06 -2.66 -9.60
CA PRO A 277 -12.59 -4.02 -9.65
C PRO A 277 -13.79 -4.07 -8.71
N GLN A 278 -14.94 -4.39 -9.25
CA GLN A 278 -16.21 -4.50 -8.52
C GLN A 278 -16.08 -5.60 -7.46
N SER A 279 -15.59 -5.27 -6.29
CA SER A 279 -15.83 -6.05 -5.09
C SER A 279 -16.89 -5.32 -4.29
N ASP A 280 -18.08 -5.91 -4.30
CA ASP A 280 -19.24 -5.62 -3.46
C ASP A 280 -19.65 -4.14 -3.33
N ALA A 281 -20.76 -3.82 -4.00
CA ALA A 281 -21.49 -2.56 -3.92
C ALA A 281 -22.14 -2.32 -2.54
N SER A 282 -21.40 -2.49 -1.47
CA SER A 282 -21.75 -1.92 -0.17
C SER A 282 -21.09 -0.54 -0.11
N CYS A 283 -21.90 0.50 -0.05
CA CYS A 283 -21.48 1.89 0.22
C CYS A 283 -20.78 1.96 1.57
N ASP A 284 -19.53 1.52 1.61
CA ASP A 284 -18.70 1.67 2.78
C ASP A 284 -17.98 3.02 2.68
N SER A 285 -18.08 3.82 3.71
CA SER A 285 -17.45 5.14 3.83
C SER A 285 -15.93 5.12 3.63
N ASP A 286 -15.33 3.95 3.67
CA ASP A 286 -13.90 3.71 3.46
C ASP A 286 -13.45 3.81 1.99
N GLN A 287 -14.37 3.76 1.02
CA GLN A 287 -14.01 3.84 -0.41
C GLN A 287 -13.50 5.22 -0.84
N ALA A 288 -13.90 6.27 -0.13
CA ALA A 288 -13.49 7.64 -0.44
C ALA A 288 -11.97 7.89 -0.30
N TYR A 289 -11.26 7.04 0.44
CA TYR A 289 -9.82 7.16 0.71
C TYR A 289 -8.97 6.09 0.00
N ARG A 290 -9.56 5.29 -0.88
CA ARG A 290 -8.83 4.26 -1.62
C ARG A 290 -8.32 4.80 -2.96
N ILE A 291 -7.05 4.51 -3.26
CA ILE A 291 -6.50 4.65 -4.61
C ILE A 291 -6.72 3.33 -5.34
N PRO A 292 -7.12 3.34 -6.62
CA PRO A 292 -7.12 2.13 -7.43
C PRO A 292 -5.72 1.53 -7.46
N ALA A 293 -5.62 0.24 -7.18
CA ALA A 293 -4.38 -0.51 -7.31
C ALA A 293 -3.84 -0.35 -8.74
N THR A 294 -2.76 0.43 -8.87
CA THR A 294 -2.22 0.78 -10.19
C THR A 294 -0.80 0.24 -10.30
N ARG A 295 -0.54 -0.53 -11.34
CA ARG A 295 0.81 -1.03 -11.61
C ARG A 295 1.77 0.12 -11.80
N ALA A 296 2.97 -0.02 -11.23
CA ALA A 296 4.02 0.97 -11.30
C ALA A 296 5.34 0.34 -11.72
N THR A 297 6.08 1.02 -12.55
CA THR A 297 7.47 0.68 -12.86
C THR A 297 8.36 1.76 -12.25
N VAL A 298 9.17 1.36 -11.27
CA VAL A 298 10.16 2.25 -10.64
C VAL A 298 11.43 2.21 -11.48
N ILE A 299 11.95 3.36 -11.85
CA ILE A 299 13.07 3.51 -12.77
C ILE A 299 14.16 4.33 -12.09
N SER A 300 15.37 3.79 -12.05
CA SER A 300 16.56 4.52 -11.63
C SER A 300 17.57 4.60 -12.76
N GLN A 301 18.23 5.75 -12.89
CA GLN A 301 19.33 5.97 -13.82
C GLN A 301 20.56 6.35 -13.01
N ILE A 302 21.69 5.75 -13.35
CA ILE A 302 22.98 6.07 -12.72
C ILE A 302 23.70 7.12 -13.57
N VAL A 303 24.16 8.17 -12.90
CA VAL A 303 24.98 9.20 -13.56
C VAL A 303 26.26 8.53 -14.11
N GLY A 304 26.48 8.65 -15.41
CA GLY A 304 27.59 7.99 -16.11
C GLY A 304 27.21 6.76 -16.94
N LEU A 305 25.98 6.25 -16.79
CA LEU A 305 25.42 5.19 -17.61
C LEU A 305 24.05 5.58 -18.19
N PRO A 306 23.99 6.65 -19.00
CA PRO A 306 22.72 7.22 -19.47
C PRO A 306 21.92 6.29 -20.38
N GLU A 307 22.55 5.27 -20.94
CA GLU A 307 21.93 4.29 -21.85
C GLU A 307 21.20 3.15 -21.10
N LEU A 308 21.49 2.98 -19.80
CA LEU A 308 20.93 1.91 -18.99
C LEU A 308 19.90 2.44 -17.99
N ARG A 309 18.78 1.73 -17.89
CA ARG A 309 17.75 1.97 -16.88
C ARG A 309 17.59 0.72 -16.02
N PHE A 310 17.61 0.94 -14.72
CA PHE A 310 17.36 -0.11 -13.73
C PHE A 310 15.89 0.00 -13.32
N THR A 311 15.14 -1.09 -13.46
CA THR A 311 13.71 -1.07 -13.26
C THR A 311 13.26 -2.11 -12.25
N TRP A 312 12.26 -1.74 -11.45
CA TRP A 312 11.57 -2.61 -10.49
C TRP A 312 10.07 -2.51 -10.71
N GLN A 313 9.38 -3.61 -10.47
CA GLN A 313 7.92 -3.64 -10.50
C GLN A 313 7.38 -3.29 -9.11
N GLY A 314 6.41 -2.42 -9.08
CA GLY A 314 5.72 -1.99 -7.88
C GLY A 314 4.25 -1.72 -8.14
N GLU A 315 3.56 -1.30 -7.10
CA GLU A 315 2.14 -0.99 -7.12
C GLU A 315 1.87 0.26 -6.30
N LEU A 316 1.04 1.16 -6.83
CA LEU A 316 0.52 2.29 -6.09
C LEU A 316 -0.47 1.78 -5.05
N ALA A 317 -0.06 1.77 -3.78
CA ALA A 317 -0.78 1.07 -2.73
C ALA A 317 -1.73 1.99 -1.94
N ARG A 318 -1.29 3.21 -1.59
CA ARG A 318 -2.04 4.07 -0.68
C ARG A 318 -1.62 5.54 -0.76
N PHE A 319 -2.48 6.40 -0.22
CA PHE A 319 -2.10 7.77 0.12
C PHE A 319 -1.13 7.77 1.32
N ASP A 320 -0.24 8.74 1.36
CA ASP A 320 0.66 8.99 2.48
C ASP A 320 0.12 10.14 3.34
N GLY A 321 -0.89 9.83 4.16
CA GLY A 321 -1.64 10.79 4.95
C GLY A 321 -3.01 11.16 4.36
N ILE A 322 -3.70 12.06 5.02
CA ILE A 322 -5.04 12.50 4.64
C ILE A 322 -4.94 13.91 4.02
N GLY A 323 -5.23 14.01 2.72
CA GLY A 323 -5.46 15.28 2.07
C GLY A 323 -4.31 15.78 1.18
N LEU A 324 -4.48 17.00 0.76
CA LEU A 324 -3.60 17.74 -0.13
C LEU A 324 -2.52 18.44 0.69
N ASP A 325 -1.27 18.35 0.28
CA ASP A 325 -0.21 19.19 0.83
C ASP A 325 -0.47 20.65 0.41
N GLU A 326 -0.71 21.52 1.37
CA GLU A 326 -1.11 22.93 1.14
C GLU A 326 -0.05 23.73 0.38
N ARG A 327 1.22 23.41 0.57
CA ARG A 327 2.35 24.13 -0.02
C ARG A 327 2.58 23.73 -1.49
N THR A 328 2.51 22.44 -1.77
CA THR A 328 2.79 21.88 -3.12
C THR A 328 1.52 21.66 -3.93
N ARG A 329 0.36 21.63 -3.30
CA ARG A 329 -0.95 21.28 -3.89
C ARG A 329 -0.92 19.90 -4.57
N THR A 330 -0.18 18.98 -3.98
CA THR A 330 -0.07 17.59 -4.44
C THR A 330 -0.57 16.65 -3.36
N VAL A 331 -0.98 15.47 -3.77
CA VAL A 331 -1.40 14.41 -2.86
C VAL A 331 -0.25 13.43 -2.70
N PRO A 332 0.33 13.30 -1.51
CA PRO A 332 1.40 12.35 -1.27
C PRO A 332 0.88 10.91 -1.34
N CYS A 333 1.65 10.04 -1.97
CA CYS A 333 1.30 8.64 -2.17
C CYS A 333 2.51 7.72 -1.98
N ARG A 334 2.21 6.43 -1.76
CA ARG A 334 3.20 5.37 -1.57
C ARG A 334 3.05 4.30 -2.62
N ILE A 335 4.16 4.01 -3.29
CA ILE A 335 4.31 2.90 -4.21
C ILE A 335 5.10 1.81 -3.50
N VAL A 336 4.55 0.60 -3.41
CA VAL A 336 5.19 -0.54 -2.76
C VAL A 336 5.91 -1.39 -3.80
N VAL A 337 7.14 -1.77 -3.49
CA VAL A 337 7.94 -2.70 -4.27
C VAL A 337 8.21 -3.93 -3.40
N ASP A 338 7.56 -5.05 -3.72
CA ASP A 338 7.65 -6.29 -2.93
C ASP A 338 8.98 -7.04 -3.10
N GLN A 339 9.69 -6.82 -4.18
CA GLN A 339 10.95 -7.51 -4.49
C GLN A 339 12.06 -6.52 -4.84
N PRO A 340 12.57 -5.74 -3.86
CA PRO A 340 13.54 -4.68 -4.13
C PRO A 340 14.90 -5.20 -4.66
N ARG A 341 15.21 -6.48 -4.44
CA ARG A 341 16.43 -7.13 -4.94
C ARG A 341 16.30 -7.65 -6.38
N ARG A 342 15.09 -7.71 -6.93
CA ARG A 342 14.87 -8.16 -8.30
C ARG A 342 14.93 -6.98 -9.26
N VAL A 343 16.13 -6.71 -9.77
CA VAL A 343 16.42 -5.64 -10.72
C VAL A 343 16.27 -6.17 -12.15
N SER A 344 15.60 -5.43 -13.00
CA SER A 344 15.62 -5.62 -14.46
C SER A 344 16.38 -4.48 -15.09
N VAL A 345 17.33 -4.79 -15.99
CA VAL A 345 18.13 -3.78 -16.70
C VAL A 345 17.61 -3.69 -18.13
N VAL A 346 17.27 -2.48 -18.55
CA VAL A 346 16.76 -2.22 -19.90
C VAL A 346 17.54 -1.06 -20.55
N ASN A 347 17.63 -1.08 -21.87
CA ASN A 347 18.17 0.04 -22.64
C ASN A 347 17.12 1.17 -22.79
N LEU A 348 17.47 2.25 -23.49
CA LEU A 348 16.56 3.36 -23.76
C LEU A 348 15.33 2.95 -24.61
N ALA A 349 15.45 1.87 -25.39
CA ALA A 349 14.35 1.31 -26.17
C ALA A 349 13.41 0.40 -25.35
N GLY A 350 13.76 0.11 -24.09
CA GLY A 350 13.00 -0.78 -23.21
C GLY A 350 13.35 -2.27 -23.37
N GLU A 351 14.37 -2.61 -24.14
CA GLU A 351 14.80 -3.98 -24.35
C GLU A 351 15.70 -4.45 -23.19
N PRO A 352 15.55 -5.69 -22.71
CA PRO A 352 16.37 -6.22 -21.63
C PRO A 352 17.83 -6.38 -22.08
N VAL A 353 18.75 -5.88 -21.27
CA VAL A 353 20.19 -5.92 -21.53
C VAL A 353 20.89 -6.56 -20.34
N ALA A 354 21.84 -7.46 -20.63
CA ALA A 354 22.75 -7.95 -19.60
C ALA A 354 23.74 -6.86 -19.21
N SER A 355 23.72 -6.43 -17.95
CA SER A 355 24.69 -5.46 -17.44
C SER A 355 25.63 -6.15 -16.44
N PRO A 356 26.96 -5.96 -16.56
CA PRO A 356 27.92 -6.49 -15.60
C PRO A 356 27.85 -5.80 -14.23
N ALA A 357 27.25 -4.60 -14.17
CA ALA A 357 27.10 -3.83 -12.95
C ALA A 357 25.64 -3.36 -12.83
N SER A 358 24.92 -3.89 -11.85
CA SER A 358 23.59 -3.42 -11.47
C SER A 358 23.56 -3.12 -9.97
N PRO A 359 22.73 -2.18 -9.51
CA PRO A 359 22.48 -2.02 -8.09
C PRO A 359 22.00 -3.36 -7.50
N PRO A 360 22.50 -3.79 -6.33
CA PRO A 360 22.09 -5.07 -5.72
C PRO A 360 20.62 -5.08 -5.31
N ALA A 361 20.06 -3.90 -5.06
CA ALA A 361 18.66 -3.69 -4.68
C ALA A 361 18.25 -2.22 -4.85
N LEU A 362 16.96 -1.97 -4.76
CA LEU A 362 16.43 -0.62 -4.55
C LEU A 362 16.68 -0.24 -3.08
N VAL A 363 17.46 0.82 -2.82
CA VAL A 363 17.93 1.19 -1.46
C VAL A 363 17.33 2.53 -1.04
N ARG A 364 17.12 2.70 0.28
CA ARG A 364 16.64 3.97 0.85
C ARG A 364 17.49 5.15 0.40
N GLY A 365 16.84 6.29 0.17
CA GLY A 365 17.50 7.53 -0.23
C GLY A 365 17.76 7.67 -1.72
N MET A 366 17.50 6.64 -2.54
CA MET A 366 17.56 6.77 -3.99
C MET A 366 16.43 7.66 -4.49
N TYR A 367 16.77 8.58 -5.41
CA TYR A 367 15.78 9.29 -6.22
C TYR A 367 15.47 8.45 -7.44
N VAL A 368 14.19 8.27 -7.72
CA VAL A 368 13.70 7.41 -8.79
C VAL A 368 12.55 8.07 -9.52
N THR A 369 12.38 7.72 -10.78
CA THR A 369 11.18 8.07 -11.55
C THR A 369 10.22 6.88 -11.50
N VAL A 370 8.99 7.12 -11.13
CA VAL A 370 7.94 6.11 -11.10
C VAL A 370 7.02 6.32 -12.29
N ARG A 371 6.80 5.28 -13.05
CA ARG A 371 5.89 5.24 -14.19
C ARG A 371 4.66 4.43 -13.80
N LEU A 372 3.53 5.10 -13.64
CA LEU A 372 2.25 4.49 -13.34
C LEU A 372 1.55 4.12 -14.64
N HIS A 373 1.09 2.88 -14.74
CA HIS A 373 0.35 2.37 -15.90
C HIS A 373 -1.15 2.56 -15.66
N VAL A 374 -1.70 3.63 -16.24
CA VAL A 374 -3.10 4.02 -16.07
C VAL A 374 -3.93 3.51 -17.24
N VAL A 375 -5.02 2.81 -16.97
CA VAL A 375 -5.98 2.34 -17.97
C VAL A 375 -7.29 3.12 -17.79
N PRO A 376 -7.45 4.28 -18.43
CA PRO A 376 -8.66 5.08 -18.28
C PRO A 376 -9.86 4.39 -18.94
N GLN A 377 -11.05 4.53 -18.37
CA GLN A 377 -12.29 4.03 -18.98
C GLN A 377 -12.66 4.80 -20.27
N ALA A 378 -12.33 6.09 -20.30
CA ALA A 378 -12.59 6.91 -21.46
C ALA A 378 -11.64 6.55 -22.61
N GLN A 379 -12.18 6.30 -23.78
CA GLN A 379 -11.39 6.11 -24.98
C GLN A 379 -10.54 7.36 -25.24
N LEU A 380 -9.24 7.17 -25.45
CA LEU A 380 -8.32 8.25 -25.74
C LEU A 380 -8.13 8.41 -27.25
N VAL A 381 -7.92 9.63 -27.68
CA VAL A 381 -7.73 9.97 -29.09
C VAL A 381 -6.46 10.79 -29.31
N LEU A 382 -5.88 10.65 -30.50
CA LEU A 382 -4.66 11.36 -30.92
C LEU A 382 -5.03 12.56 -31.79
N ILE A 383 -4.56 13.73 -31.37
CA ILE A 383 -4.73 14.99 -32.10
C ILE A 383 -3.36 15.41 -32.65
N PRO A 384 -3.19 15.51 -33.98
CA PRO A 384 -1.95 16.05 -34.53
C PRO A 384 -1.69 17.47 -34.04
N GLU A 385 -0.46 17.77 -33.62
CA GLU A 385 -0.11 19.11 -33.13
C GLU A 385 -0.44 20.23 -34.11
N ASN A 386 -0.32 19.94 -35.42
CA ASN A 386 -0.63 20.87 -36.50
C ASN A 386 -2.14 21.15 -36.71
N ALA A 387 -3.02 20.36 -36.09
CA ALA A 387 -4.47 20.60 -36.11
C ALA A 387 -4.94 21.44 -34.91
N LEU A 388 -4.06 21.64 -33.91
CA LEU A 388 -4.39 22.34 -32.68
C LEU A 388 -4.27 23.85 -32.85
N LEU A 389 -5.34 24.56 -32.49
CA LEU A 389 -5.42 26.04 -32.46
C LEU A 389 -4.96 26.61 -31.09
N PRO A 390 -4.56 27.89 -31.05
CA PRO A 390 -4.44 28.63 -29.80
C PRO A 390 -5.74 28.51 -28.98
N GLY A 391 -5.61 28.30 -27.66
CA GLY A 391 -6.77 28.07 -26.78
C GLY A 391 -7.23 26.61 -26.70
N LYS A 392 -6.40 25.66 -27.18
CA LYS A 392 -6.68 24.22 -27.14
C LYS A 392 -7.96 23.84 -27.88
N GLN A 393 -8.17 24.40 -29.04
CA GLN A 393 -9.35 24.17 -29.89
C GLN A 393 -8.93 23.48 -31.17
N VAL A 394 -9.88 22.81 -31.83
CA VAL A 394 -9.69 22.18 -33.12
C VAL A 394 -10.88 22.47 -34.04
N TRP A 395 -10.61 22.50 -35.35
CA TRP A 395 -11.69 22.46 -36.35
C TRP A 395 -11.90 21.02 -36.81
N CYS A 396 -13.14 20.60 -36.77
CA CYS A 396 -13.55 19.28 -37.25
C CYS A 396 -14.62 19.42 -38.34
N VAL A 397 -14.64 18.51 -39.28
CA VAL A 397 -15.68 18.43 -40.32
C VAL A 397 -16.65 17.34 -39.94
N ARG A 398 -17.91 17.72 -39.62
CA ARG A 398 -19.04 16.82 -39.39
C ARG A 398 -20.17 17.13 -40.38
N ASP A 399 -20.72 16.13 -41.03
CA ASP A 399 -21.79 16.28 -42.03
C ASP A 399 -21.49 17.31 -43.11
N GLY A 400 -20.21 17.41 -43.52
CA GLY A 400 -19.74 18.36 -44.52
C GLY A 400 -19.73 19.82 -44.09
N ARG A 401 -19.82 20.08 -42.77
CA ARG A 401 -19.74 21.44 -42.18
C ARG A 401 -18.62 21.54 -41.18
N LEU A 402 -18.06 22.73 -41.06
CA LEU A 402 -17.06 23.04 -40.08
C LEU A 402 -17.69 23.22 -38.68
N VAL A 403 -17.14 22.49 -37.70
CA VAL A 403 -17.51 22.61 -36.28
C VAL A 403 -16.26 22.90 -35.50
N ARG A 404 -16.34 23.88 -34.61
CA ARG A 404 -15.23 24.24 -33.73
C ARG A 404 -15.41 23.54 -32.38
N LEU A 405 -14.45 22.72 -32.00
CA LEU A 405 -14.46 21.98 -30.74
C LEU A 405 -13.40 22.50 -29.79
N GLY A 406 -13.77 22.68 -28.54
CA GLY A 406 -12.85 23.08 -27.48
C GLY A 406 -13.43 24.10 -26.48
N PRO A 407 -12.67 24.41 -25.41
CA PRO A 407 -11.28 23.99 -25.14
C PRO A 407 -11.17 22.49 -24.80
N LEU A 408 -10.22 21.80 -25.44
CA LEU A 408 -9.97 20.37 -25.23
C LEU A 408 -9.07 20.16 -24.01
N VAL A 409 -9.30 19.07 -23.29
CA VAL A 409 -8.44 18.61 -22.21
C VAL A 409 -7.28 17.83 -22.84
N LEU A 410 -6.12 18.47 -22.94
CA LEU A 410 -4.92 17.82 -23.47
C LEU A 410 -4.14 17.17 -22.33
N ILE A 411 -3.87 15.86 -22.44
CA ILE A 411 -3.24 15.04 -21.41
C ILE A 411 -1.70 15.10 -21.55
N ARG A 412 -1.20 14.66 -22.70
CA ARG A 412 0.25 14.51 -22.94
C ARG A 412 0.57 14.72 -24.42
N ARG A 413 1.75 15.25 -24.68
CA ARG A 413 2.35 15.30 -26.01
C ARG A 413 3.12 14.00 -26.26
N LEU A 414 2.82 13.34 -27.38
CA LEU A 414 3.48 12.11 -27.81
C LEU A 414 4.20 12.36 -29.15
N GLU A 415 5.35 11.77 -29.33
CA GLU A 415 6.06 11.75 -30.60
C GLU A 415 6.04 10.34 -31.17
N ARG A 416 5.40 10.17 -32.33
CA ARG A 416 5.40 8.91 -33.07
C ARG A 416 6.33 8.98 -34.28
N PRO A 417 7.18 7.95 -34.50
CA PRO A 417 7.94 7.84 -35.72
C PRO A 417 6.99 7.62 -36.91
N THR A 418 7.20 8.33 -37.97
CA THR A 418 6.50 8.10 -39.25
C THR A 418 7.33 7.14 -40.13
N PRO A 419 6.71 6.47 -41.11
CA PRO A 419 7.40 5.59 -42.05
C PRO A 419 8.59 6.26 -42.77
N ASP A 420 8.55 7.57 -42.88
CA ASP A 420 9.61 8.40 -43.51
C ASP A 420 10.77 8.72 -42.54
N GLY A 421 10.78 8.14 -41.32
CA GLY A 421 11.83 8.39 -40.32
C GLY A 421 11.67 9.72 -39.56
N LEU A 422 10.70 10.54 -39.89
CA LEU A 422 10.39 11.78 -39.19
C LEU A 422 9.53 11.48 -37.94
N ARG A 423 9.70 12.27 -36.89
CA ARG A 423 8.83 12.19 -35.70
C ARG A 423 7.72 13.23 -35.83
N LYS A 424 6.47 12.78 -35.76
CA LYS A 424 5.30 13.67 -35.70
C LYS A 424 4.79 13.74 -34.25
N ALA A 425 4.46 14.96 -33.83
CA ALA A 425 3.93 15.24 -32.53
C ALA A 425 2.41 15.18 -32.54
N TYR A 426 1.86 14.49 -31.55
CA TYR A 426 0.44 14.34 -31.30
C TYR A 426 0.11 14.72 -29.86
N TRP A 427 -1.08 15.22 -29.65
CA TRP A 427 -1.61 15.41 -28.30
C TRP A 427 -2.65 14.33 -28.01
N LEU A 428 -2.58 13.77 -26.79
CA LEU A 428 -3.53 12.81 -26.29
C LEU A 428 -4.68 13.57 -25.60
N ALA A 429 -5.92 13.22 -25.93
CA ALA A 429 -7.13 13.80 -25.34
C ALA A 429 -8.19 12.73 -25.11
N PRO A 430 -9.09 12.88 -24.11
CA PRO A 430 -10.20 11.97 -23.92
C PRO A 430 -11.25 12.16 -25.01
N SER A 431 -11.82 11.07 -25.48
CA SER A 431 -13.03 11.08 -26.32
C SER A 431 -14.24 11.37 -25.45
N VAL A 432 -15.04 12.37 -25.81
CA VAL A 432 -16.24 12.80 -25.08
C VAL A 432 -17.43 12.81 -26.04
N GLU A 433 -18.57 12.33 -25.58
CA GLU A 433 -19.78 12.10 -26.38
C GLU A 433 -20.28 13.35 -27.18
N ASN A 434 -20.07 14.56 -26.66
CA ASN A 434 -20.33 15.83 -27.35
C ASN A 434 -19.06 16.58 -27.76
N GLY A 435 -17.90 15.93 -27.69
CA GLY A 435 -16.60 16.48 -28.03
C GLY A 435 -15.97 15.76 -29.21
N LEU A 436 -14.68 15.48 -29.11
CA LEU A 436 -13.92 14.79 -30.13
C LEU A 436 -14.13 13.26 -30.02
N VAL A 437 -14.51 12.63 -31.12
CA VAL A 437 -14.70 11.16 -31.20
C VAL A 437 -13.74 10.57 -32.23
N PRO A 438 -13.37 9.28 -32.10
CA PRO A 438 -12.64 8.57 -33.14
C PRO A 438 -13.33 8.71 -34.49
N GLU A 439 -12.59 8.78 -35.59
CA GLU A 439 -13.05 8.97 -36.95
C GLU A 439 -13.50 10.41 -37.34
N ASP A 440 -13.60 11.34 -36.37
CA ASP A 440 -13.76 12.75 -36.68
C ASP A 440 -12.65 13.23 -37.63
N GLN A 441 -12.99 14.06 -38.61
CA GLN A 441 -12.01 14.60 -39.54
C GLN A 441 -11.52 15.96 -39.09
N LEU A 442 -10.29 16.04 -38.56
CA LEU A 442 -9.67 17.30 -38.14
C LEU A 442 -9.07 18.05 -39.31
N VAL A 443 -9.29 19.35 -39.37
CA VAL A 443 -8.62 20.23 -40.33
C VAL A 443 -7.14 20.34 -40.03
N PHE A 444 -6.31 19.91 -40.97
CA PHE A 444 -4.86 19.98 -40.87
C PHE A 444 -4.37 21.34 -41.30
N HIS A 445 -3.56 22.04 -40.52
CA HIS A 445 -3.16 23.43 -40.72
C HIS A 445 -4.34 24.40 -40.91
N PRO A 446 -5.17 24.63 -39.91
CA PRO A 446 -6.31 25.52 -40.02
C PRO A 446 -5.87 26.95 -40.35
N ILE A 447 -6.52 27.53 -41.38
CA ILE A 447 -6.29 28.92 -41.81
C ILE A 447 -7.14 29.84 -40.89
N SER A 448 -6.71 31.10 -40.72
CA SER A 448 -7.38 32.07 -39.81
C SER A 448 -8.81 32.48 -40.20
N ASP A 449 -9.24 32.20 -41.45
CA ASP A 449 -10.52 32.68 -41.99
C ASP A 449 -11.62 31.61 -42.06
N LEU A 450 -11.56 30.60 -41.18
CA LEU A 450 -12.59 29.56 -41.10
C LEU A 450 -13.75 30.00 -40.17
N GLU A 451 -14.97 29.93 -40.71
CA GLU A 451 -16.20 30.25 -39.99
C GLU A 451 -16.97 28.97 -39.63
N GLU A 452 -17.53 28.95 -38.43
CA GLU A 452 -18.33 27.82 -37.95
C GLU A 452 -19.61 27.65 -38.76
N GLY A 453 -19.97 26.41 -39.09
CA GLY A 453 -21.13 26.06 -39.88
C GLY A 453 -20.95 26.15 -41.42
N ARG A 454 -19.77 26.64 -41.88
CA ARG A 454 -19.49 26.75 -43.31
C ARG A 454 -19.43 25.37 -43.99
N PRO A 455 -20.11 25.15 -45.13
CA PRO A 455 -19.99 23.90 -45.88
C PRO A 455 -18.59 23.80 -46.48
N VAL A 456 -17.97 22.62 -46.36
CA VAL A 456 -16.61 22.33 -46.86
C VAL A 456 -16.52 20.93 -47.44
N GLN A 457 -15.59 20.74 -48.37
CA GLN A 457 -15.26 19.41 -48.87
C GLN A 457 -13.99 18.92 -48.16
N ALA A 458 -14.15 17.88 -47.35
CA ALA A 458 -13.01 17.23 -46.70
C ALA A 458 -12.19 16.44 -47.74
N VAL A 459 -10.90 16.76 -47.85
CA VAL A 459 -9.93 16.04 -48.66
C VAL A 459 -8.95 15.35 -47.73
N MET A 460 -9.08 14.02 -47.66
CA MET A 460 -8.22 13.24 -46.77
C MET A 460 -6.75 13.27 -47.27
N ARG A 461 -5.84 13.51 -46.35
CA ARG A 461 -4.40 13.53 -46.68
C ARG A 461 -3.98 12.11 -47.09
N PRO A 462 -3.19 11.95 -48.20
CA PRO A 462 -2.82 10.62 -48.70
C PRO A 462 -1.95 9.80 -47.74
N ASP A 463 -1.23 10.42 -46.79
CA ASP A 463 -0.40 9.75 -45.81
C ASP A 463 -1.23 9.04 -44.71
N ALA A 464 -2.52 9.28 -44.59
CA ALA A 464 -3.38 8.71 -43.55
C ALA A 464 -3.89 7.30 -43.87
N ARG A 465 -3.67 6.78 -45.09
CA ARG A 465 -4.19 5.45 -45.52
C ARG A 465 -3.27 4.26 -45.22
N THR A 466 -2.13 4.46 -44.54
CA THR A 466 -1.11 3.40 -44.40
C THR A 466 -1.23 2.57 -43.10
N SER A 467 -2.18 2.86 -42.21
CA SER A 467 -2.33 2.12 -40.93
C SER A 467 -3.16 0.82 -41.03
N GLU A 468 -3.83 0.51 -42.15
CA GLU A 468 -4.65 -0.69 -42.27
C GLU A 468 -3.92 -1.99 -42.72
N ARG A 469 -2.60 -2.01 -42.86
CA ARG A 469 -1.86 -3.16 -43.38
C ARG A 469 -0.68 -3.67 -42.54
N PHE A 470 -0.68 -3.54 -41.25
CA PHE A 470 0.25 -4.28 -40.38
C PHE A 470 -0.48 -4.79 -39.11
N GLY A 471 -1.42 -5.69 -39.34
CA GLY A 471 -1.91 -6.64 -38.35
C GLY A 471 -1.66 -8.04 -38.91
N ASN A 472 -0.53 -8.62 -38.55
CA ASN A 472 -0.32 -10.06 -38.51
C ASN A 472 0.87 -10.32 -37.56
#